data_e89676239a3ee8a4450e21c9867f568d
#
_entry.id   e89676239a3ee8a4450e21c9867f568d
#
_cell.length_a   1.000
_cell.length_b   1.000
_cell.length_c   1.000
_cell.angle_alpha   90.00
_cell.angle_beta   90.00
_cell.angle_gamma   90.00
#
_symmetry.space_group_name_H-M   'P 1'
#
loop_
_entity.id
_entity.type
_entity.pdbx_description
1 polymer ?
#
loop_
_entity_poly.entity_id
_entity_poly.type
_entity_poly.pdbx_seq_one_letter_code
_entity_poly.pdbx_strand_id
1 'polypeptide(L)'
;MQHVYIAGAHSRAQTLKEYITYLYPQTDIIAYLVDDMRDNKEYVEDIPVMLIGKGLDISCKVYIATRGVSHAKLEMELRMAGFTNIIPVTVQLDIALRNAYVKKRYELQGRKYELINDLTAVDENDCIKRLKDNDISATIYVASSVFDKKLQDVYTIASYEKIIQVGAVLTDKRISEDVLVDCEGDNISDRNQQYCELTGIYWLWKHVNDDYIGL
;
A
#
# COMPACT_ATOMS: atom_id res chain seq x y z
N MET A 1 22.30 12.71 20.85
CA MET A 1 20.98 12.15 20.59
C MET A 1 20.13 13.25 19.97
N GLN A 2 19.49 13.02 18.85
CA GLN A 2 18.66 14.02 18.19
C GLN A 2 17.21 13.83 18.63
N HIS A 3 16.60 14.86 19.21
CA HIS A 3 15.19 14.84 19.58
C HIS A 3 14.32 15.32 18.43
N VAL A 4 13.21 14.62 18.18
CA VAL A 4 12.25 14.97 17.12
C VAL A 4 10.82 14.80 17.59
N TYR A 5 9.92 15.54 16.95
CA TYR A 5 8.48 15.36 17.05
C TYR A 5 7.91 14.75 15.77
N ILE A 6 6.77 14.08 15.88
CA ILE A 6 5.98 13.63 14.74
C ILE A 6 4.58 14.23 14.86
N ALA A 7 4.19 15.10 13.92
CA ALA A 7 2.83 15.64 13.86
C ALA A 7 1.89 14.64 13.21
N GLY A 8 0.87 14.23 13.95
CA GLY A 8 -0.02 13.10 13.75
C GLY A 8 0.25 12.00 14.77
N ALA A 9 -0.79 11.21 15.13
CA ALA A 9 -0.69 10.12 16.12
C ALA A 9 -1.28 8.78 15.62
N HIS A 10 -1.77 8.73 14.38
CA HIS A 10 -2.36 7.54 13.78
C HIS A 10 -1.34 6.72 12.96
N SER A 11 -1.82 5.72 12.23
CA SER A 11 -1.02 4.70 11.55
C SER A 11 0.19 5.23 10.75
N ARG A 12 0.04 6.33 10.01
CA ARG A 12 1.15 6.93 9.24
C ARG A 12 2.28 7.43 10.14
N ALA A 13 1.93 8.08 11.25
CA ALA A 13 2.89 8.59 12.22
C ALA A 13 3.62 7.44 12.94
N GLN A 14 2.89 6.38 13.28
CA GLN A 14 3.45 5.17 13.88
C GLN A 14 4.40 4.45 12.90
N THR A 15 4.01 4.32 11.64
CA THR A 15 4.88 3.75 10.60
C THR A 15 6.14 4.60 10.40
N LEU A 16 6.02 5.92 10.38
CA LEU A 16 7.19 6.81 10.30
C LEU A 16 8.11 6.66 11.51
N LYS A 17 7.55 6.55 12.71
CA LYS A 17 8.32 6.27 13.94
C LYS A 17 9.16 5.01 13.77
N GLU A 18 8.57 3.90 13.29
CA GLU A 18 9.31 2.66 13.02
C GLU A 18 10.49 2.88 12.04
N TYR A 19 10.25 3.62 10.96
CA TYR A 19 11.32 3.91 10.00
C TYR A 19 12.46 4.73 10.64
N ILE A 20 12.10 5.82 11.36
CA ILE A 20 13.09 6.72 11.96
C ILE A 20 13.91 6.00 13.03
N THR A 21 13.26 5.30 13.96
CA THR A 21 13.97 4.63 15.05
C THR A 21 14.87 3.51 14.55
N TYR A 22 14.45 2.78 13.53
CA TYR A 22 15.24 1.69 12.95
C TYR A 22 16.42 2.18 12.10
N LEU A 23 16.18 3.21 11.27
CA LEU A 23 17.21 3.75 10.38
C LEU A 23 18.21 4.63 11.12
N TYR A 24 17.73 5.39 12.09
CA TYR A 24 18.48 6.41 12.84
C TYR A 24 18.40 6.17 14.35
N PRO A 25 19.06 5.15 14.90
CA PRO A 25 18.93 4.76 16.31
C PRO A 25 19.43 5.83 17.30
N GLN A 26 20.07 6.90 16.82
CA GLN A 26 20.46 8.06 17.62
C GLN A 26 19.33 9.12 17.70
N THR A 27 18.19 8.88 17.07
CA THR A 27 17.02 9.78 17.06
C THR A 27 16.01 9.30 18.10
N ASP A 28 15.60 10.21 18.95
CA ASP A 28 14.59 9.98 19.98
C ASP A 28 13.31 10.75 19.61
N ILE A 29 12.18 10.04 19.59
CA ILE A 29 10.87 10.63 19.31
C ILE A 29 10.23 10.97 20.64
N ILE A 30 10.22 12.26 20.99
CA ILE A 30 9.81 12.74 22.31
C ILE A 30 8.30 12.90 22.46
N ALA A 31 7.57 13.16 21.36
CA ALA A 31 6.10 13.14 21.37
C ALA A 31 5.52 13.07 19.97
N TYR A 32 4.28 12.61 19.89
CA TYR A 32 3.38 12.88 18.78
C TYR A 32 2.66 14.21 19.02
N LEU A 33 2.57 15.06 17.99
CA LEU A 33 1.89 16.35 18.08
C LEU A 33 0.57 16.32 17.31
N VAL A 34 -0.49 16.80 17.91
CA VAL A 34 -1.83 16.87 17.31
C VAL A 34 -2.43 18.26 17.50
N ASP A 35 -3.33 18.64 16.61
CA ASP A 35 -4.10 19.89 16.68
C ASP A 35 -5.33 19.75 17.62
N ASP A 36 -5.75 18.51 17.90
CA ASP A 36 -6.91 18.22 18.74
C ASP A 36 -6.71 16.88 19.46
N MET A 37 -7.12 16.81 20.74
CA MET A 37 -7.03 15.59 21.55
C MET A 37 -8.30 14.73 21.53
N ARG A 38 -9.43 15.21 20.99
CA ARG A 38 -10.73 14.54 21.09
C ARG A 38 -10.73 13.10 20.57
N ASP A 39 -10.02 12.85 19.46
CA ASP A 39 -9.93 11.54 18.82
C ASP A 39 -8.56 10.87 19.00
N ASN A 40 -7.74 11.40 19.93
CA ASN A 40 -6.40 10.93 20.18
C ASN A 40 -6.25 10.41 21.60
N LYS A 41 -5.44 9.36 21.78
CA LYS A 41 -5.05 8.85 23.09
C LYS A 41 -3.96 9.75 23.69
N GLU A 42 -3.82 9.75 25.01
CA GLU A 42 -2.74 10.46 25.70
C GLU A 42 -1.35 9.86 25.38
N TYR A 43 -1.31 8.58 25.07
CA TYR A 43 -0.11 7.87 24.68
C TYR A 43 -0.39 6.94 23.50
N VAL A 44 0.56 6.83 22.59
CA VAL A 44 0.63 5.80 21.56
C VAL A 44 1.90 4.99 21.82
N GLU A 45 1.72 3.73 22.19
CA GLU A 45 2.77 2.94 22.83
C GLU A 45 3.29 3.70 24.07
N ASP A 46 4.60 3.92 24.20
CA ASP A 46 5.21 4.64 25.32
C ASP A 46 5.48 6.12 25.00
N ILE A 47 5.02 6.63 23.87
CA ILE A 47 5.27 7.99 23.41
C ILE A 47 4.05 8.87 23.71
N PRO A 48 4.21 10.00 24.41
CA PRO A 48 3.10 10.90 24.72
C PRO A 48 2.55 11.57 23.47
N VAL A 49 1.26 11.83 23.47
CA VAL A 49 0.56 12.66 22.47
C VAL A 49 0.27 14.01 23.10
N MET A 50 0.71 15.08 22.45
CA MET A 50 0.65 16.44 22.96
C MET A 50 -0.03 17.37 21.95
N LEU A 51 -0.74 18.38 22.46
CA LEU A 51 -1.27 19.45 21.62
C LEU A 51 -0.14 20.33 21.08
N ILE A 52 -0.26 20.73 19.82
CA ILE A 52 0.59 21.77 19.23
C ILE A 52 0.34 23.07 20.03
N GLY A 53 1.37 23.63 20.66
CA GLY A 53 1.21 24.84 21.47
C GLY A 53 2.42 25.19 22.30
N LYS A 54 2.17 25.90 23.41
CA LYS A 54 3.21 26.37 24.32
C LYS A 54 3.85 25.24 25.12
N GLY A 55 5.14 25.39 25.44
CA GLY A 55 5.88 24.44 26.28
C GLY A 55 6.59 23.31 25.50
N LEU A 56 6.47 23.29 24.17
CA LEU A 56 7.24 22.38 23.32
C LEU A 56 8.65 22.96 23.05
N ASP A 57 9.62 22.08 22.89
CA ASP A 57 10.95 22.50 22.44
C ASP A 57 10.94 22.79 20.93
N ILE A 58 10.79 24.07 20.59
CA ILE A 58 10.70 24.54 19.20
C ILE A 58 12.00 24.43 18.41
N SER A 59 13.12 24.11 19.06
CA SER A 59 14.39 23.85 18.38
C SER A 59 14.44 22.47 17.72
N CYS A 60 13.56 21.55 18.16
CA CYS A 60 13.46 20.21 17.62
C CYS A 60 12.89 20.21 16.19
N LYS A 61 13.29 19.18 15.44
CA LYS A 61 12.71 18.88 14.15
C LYS A 61 11.32 18.27 14.31
N VAL A 62 10.38 18.65 13.44
CA VAL A 62 9.03 18.07 13.39
C VAL A 62 8.78 17.44 12.01
N TYR A 63 8.40 16.19 12.00
CA TYR A 63 7.90 15.52 10.78
C TYR A 63 6.38 15.57 10.75
N ILE A 64 5.77 16.02 9.65
CA ILE A 64 4.30 15.95 9.48
C ILE A 64 3.97 14.62 8.80
N ALA A 65 3.39 13.68 9.56
CA ALA A 65 3.09 12.31 9.13
C ALA A 65 1.57 12.03 9.11
N THR A 66 0.83 12.88 8.41
CA THR A 66 -0.63 12.75 8.19
C THR A 66 -0.93 12.56 6.71
N ARG A 67 -2.22 12.59 6.33
CA ARG A 67 -2.59 12.67 4.91
C ARG A 67 -2.18 14.04 4.35
N GLY A 68 -1.74 14.07 3.09
CA GLY A 68 -1.24 15.28 2.43
C GLY A 68 -2.21 16.48 2.48
N VAL A 69 -3.52 16.21 2.49
CA VAL A 69 -4.56 17.25 2.62
C VAL A 69 -4.48 18.02 3.94
N SER A 70 -3.91 17.45 4.99
CA SER A 70 -3.75 18.07 6.31
C SER A 70 -2.39 18.76 6.49
N HIS A 71 -1.45 18.59 5.56
CA HIS A 71 -0.08 19.10 5.73
C HIS A 71 -0.03 20.62 5.86
N ALA A 72 -0.72 21.36 4.99
CA ALA A 72 -0.68 22.82 4.99
C ALA A 72 -1.24 23.42 6.30
N LYS A 73 -2.32 22.83 6.82
CA LYS A 73 -2.92 23.27 8.10
C LYS A 73 -1.96 23.03 9.26
N LEU A 74 -1.44 21.81 9.39
CA LEU A 74 -0.51 21.46 10.48
C LEU A 74 0.79 22.22 10.39
N GLU A 75 1.33 22.46 9.20
CA GLU A 75 2.52 23.28 9.01
C GLU A 75 2.30 24.71 9.50
N MET A 76 1.16 25.30 9.18
CA MET A 76 0.80 26.64 9.66
C MET A 76 0.73 26.69 11.19
N GLU A 77 0.06 25.73 11.82
CA GLU A 77 -0.07 25.66 13.28
C GLU A 77 1.29 25.45 13.97
N LEU A 78 2.15 24.59 13.43
CA LEU A 78 3.50 24.40 13.93
C LEU A 78 4.35 25.67 13.81
N ARG A 79 4.25 26.40 12.69
CA ARG A 79 4.94 27.70 12.52
C ARG A 79 4.43 28.73 13.50
N MET A 80 3.12 28.79 13.74
CA MET A 80 2.53 29.69 14.75
C MET A 80 2.99 29.33 16.17
N ALA A 81 3.24 28.04 16.45
CA ALA A 81 3.82 27.58 17.72
C ALA A 81 5.34 27.89 17.84
N GLY A 82 5.98 28.35 16.75
CA GLY A 82 7.39 28.77 16.73
C GLY A 82 8.36 27.77 16.09
N PHE A 83 7.89 26.64 15.60
CA PHE A 83 8.77 25.68 14.92
C PHE A 83 9.27 26.21 13.57
N THR A 84 10.54 26.03 13.31
CA THR A 84 11.19 26.42 12.05
C THR A 84 11.64 25.22 11.22
N ASN A 85 11.97 24.10 11.88
CA ASN A 85 12.45 22.88 11.23
C ASN A 85 11.31 21.87 11.05
N ILE A 86 10.46 22.10 10.05
CA ILE A 86 9.27 21.29 9.75
C ILE A 86 9.49 20.56 8.45
N ILE A 87 9.25 19.24 8.47
CA ILE A 87 9.43 18.35 7.32
C ILE A 87 8.12 17.63 7.03
N PRO A 88 7.35 18.04 6.03
CA PRO A 88 6.22 17.28 5.55
C PRO A 88 6.70 15.94 4.95
N VAL A 89 6.11 14.84 5.42
CA VAL A 89 6.38 13.50 4.87
C VAL A 89 5.60 13.35 3.58
N THR A 90 6.24 13.78 2.50
CA THR A 90 5.70 13.61 1.13
C THR A 90 5.69 12.14 0.74
N VAL A 91 4.98 11.79 -0.34
CA VAL A 91 4.97 10.43 -0.91
C VAL A 91 6.41 9.98 -1.26
N GLN A 92 7.21 10.88 -1.82
CA GLN A 92 8.60 10.60 -2.20
C GLN A 92 9.47 10.30 -0.97
N LEU A 93 9.32 11.08 0.11
CA LEU A 93 10.06 10.85 1.35
C LEU A 93 9.62 9.54 2.03
N ASP A 94 8.33 9.26 2.08
CA ASP A 94 7.80 8.00 2.61
C ASP A 94 8.35 6.79 1.85
N ILE A 95 8.32 6.81 0.51
CA ILE A 95 8.90 5.78 -0.34
C ILE A 95 10.40 5.59 -0.06
N ALA A 96 11.16 6.67 0.04
CA ALA A 96 12.60 6.61 0.30
C ALA A 96 12.90 5.97 1.66
N LEU A 97 12.19 6.39 2.72
CA LEU A 97 12.35 5.83 4.07
C LEU A 97 11.95 4.37 4.13
N ARG A 98 10.82 4.00 3.53
CA ARG A 98 10.35 2.63 3.45
C ARG A 98 11.35 1.72 2.75
N ASN A 99 11.85 2.15 1.58
CA ASN A 99 12.82 1.36 0.83
C ASN A 99 14.13 1.19 1.60
N ALA A 100 14.63 2.25 2.25
CA ALA A 100 15.80 2.17 3.10
C ALA A 100 15.60 1.23 4.29
N TYR A 101 14.44 1.30 4.95
CA TYR A 101 14.05 0.43 6.06
C TYR A 101 14.02 -1.05 5.64
N VAL A 102 13.34 -1.36 4.53
CA VAL A 102 13.23 -2.74 4.02
C VAL A 102 14.60 -3.25 3.57
N LYS A 103 15.36 -2.43 2.83
CA LYS A 103 16.71 -2.78 2.39
C LYS A 103 17.60 -3.18 3.57
N LYS A 104 17.66 -2.34 4.60
CA LYS A 104 18.46 -2.63 5.82
C LYS A 104 18.01 -3.91 6.53
N ARG A 105 16.71 -4.21 6.57
CA ARG A 105 16.20 -5.46 7.12
C ARG A 105 16.63 -6.69 6.32
N TYR A 106 16.60 -6.61 4.99
CA TYR A 106 17.07 -7.68 4.11
C TYR A 106 18.57 -7.92 4.28
N GLU A 107 19.36 -6.85 4.33
CA GLU A 107 20.81 -6.92 4.54
C GLU A 107 21.17 -7.63 5.85
N LEU A 108 20.47 -7.33 6.95
CA LEU A 108 20.66 -8.01 8.23
C LEU A 108 20.29 -9.50 8.21
N GLN A 109 19.47 -9.92 7.26
CA GLN A 109 19.12 -11.33 7.03
C GLN A 109 20.06 -12.01 6.02
N GLY A 110 21.11 -11.33 5.56
CA GLY A 110 21.98 -11.80 4.49
C GLY A 110 21.32 -11.90 3.12
N ARG A 111 20.21 -11.18 2.92
CA ARG A 111 19.42 -11.17 1.68
C ARG A 111 19.62 -9.85 0.92
N LYS A 112 19.61 -9.92 -0.40
CA LYS A 112 19.63 -8.74 -1.26
C LYS A 112 18.20 -8.20 -1.40
N TYR A 113 18.03 -6.89 -1.23
CA TYR A 113 16.80 -6.17 -1.57
C TYR A 113 17.00 -5.44 -2.89
N GLU A 114 16.12 -5.69 -3.85
CA GLU A 114 16.13 -5.05 -5.16
C GLU A 114 14.75 -4.42 -5.43
N LEU A 115 14.76 -3.23 -5.97
CA LEU A 115 13.54 -2.61 -6.47
C LEU A 115 13.19 -3.24 -7.82
N ILE A 116 11.89 -3.32 -8.12
CA ILE A 116 11.42 -3.88 -9.40
C ILE A 116 12.06 -3.18 -10.61
N ASN A 117 12.33 -1.87 -10.51
CA ASN A 117 12.98 -1.09 -11.56
C ASN A 117 14.46 -1.42 -11.73
N ASP A 118 15.10 -2.06 -10.75
CA ASP A 118 16.50 -2.47 -10.78
C ASP A 118 16.64 -3.90 -11.33
N LEU A 119 15.52 -4.61 -11.48
CA LEU A 119 15.51 -5.95 -12.06
C LEU A 119 15.63 -5.86 -13.58
N THR A 120 16.45 -6.71 -14.15
CA THR A 120 16.49 -6.87 -15.59
C THR A 120 15.14 -7.42 -16.05
N ALA A 121 14.52 -6.75 -17.02
CA ALA A 121 13.32 -7.27 -17.65
C ALA A 121 13.60 -8.67 -18.19
N VAL A 122 12.81 -9.65 -17.76
CA VAL A 122 12.88 -11.01 -18.32
C VAL A 122 12.05 -11.00 -19.58
N ASP A 123 12.57 -11.60 -20.66
CA ASP A 123 11.80 -11.74 -21.89
C ASP A 123 10.57 -12.61 -21.62
N GLU A 124 9.41 -12.10 -22.00
CA GLU A 124 8.12 -12.76 -21.78
C GLU A 124 8.07 -14.14 -22.44
N ASN A 125 8.60 -14.23 -23.66
CA ASN A 125 8.63 -15.49 -24.41
C ASN A 125 9.53 -16.53 -23.72
N ASP A 126 10.64 -16.09 -23.13
CA ASP A 126 11.52 -16.96 -22.34
C ASP A 126 10.82 -17.47 -21.09
N CYS A 127 10.03 -16.63 -20.40
CA CYS A 127 9.23 -17.05 -19.26
C CYS A 127 8.19 -18.09 -19.66
N ILE A 128 7.39 -17.81 -20.69
CA ILE A 128 6.36 -18.74 -21.18
C ILE A 128 7.00 -20.06 -21.62
N LYS A 129 8.14 -20.02 -22.31
CA LYS A 129 8.87 -21.22 -22.69
C LYS A 129 9.32 -22.03 -21.49
N ARG A 130 9.88 -21.41 -20.46
CA ARG A 130 10.31 -22.10 -19.23
C ARG A 130 9.15 -22.78 -18.52
N LEU A 131 7.98 -22.13 -18.45
CA LEU A 131 6.78 -22.73 -17.89
C LEU A 131 6.39 -23.99 -18.66
N LYS A 132 6.32 -23.91 -19.99
CA LYS A 132 6.00 -25.04 -20.88
C LYS A 132 7.03 -26.17 -20.80
N ASP A 133 8.32 -25.84 -20.81
CA ASP A 133 9.42 -26.83 -20.75
C ASP A 133 9.42 -27.61 -19.41
N ASN A 134 8.83 -27.05 -18.35
CA ASN A 134 8.71 -27.70 -17.04
C ASN A 134 7.28 -28.23 -16.75
N ASP A 135 6.38 -28.21 -17.73
CA ASP A 135 4.97 -28.63 -17.58
C ASP A 135 4.24 -27.88 -16.46
N ILE A 136 4.53 -26.58 -16.31
CA ILE A 136 3.94 -25.72 -15.31
C ILE A 136 2.82 -24.91 -15.97
N SER A 137 1.60 -25.02 -15.42
CA SER A 137 0.47 -24.18 -15.79
C SER A 137 0.44 -22.89 -14.97
N ALA A 138 0.36 -21.76 -15.68
CA ALA A 138 0.25 -20.44 -15.03
C ALA A 138 -0.69 -19.53 -15.83
N THR A 139 -1.68 -18.96 -15.16
CA THR A 139 -2.64 -18.02 -15.76
C THR A 139 -2.83 -16.81 -14.87
N ILE A 140 -2.85 -15.62 -15.48
CA ILE A 140 -3.23 -14.36 -14.82
C ILE A 140 -4.70 -14.10 -15.18
N TYR A 141 -5.52 -13.91 -14.15
CA TYR A 141 -6.92 -13.56 -14.33
C TYR A 141 -7.12 -12.07 -14.05
N VAL A 142 -7.68 -11.35 -15.02
CA VAL A 142 -7.98 -9.93 -14.90
C VAL A 142 -9.42 -9.79 -14.42
N ALA A 143 -9.61 -9.48 -13.14
CA ALA A 143 -10.92 -9.24 -12.58
C ALA A 143 -11.52 -7.96 -13.21
N SER A 144 -12.70 -8.07 -13.76
CA SER A 144 -13.40 -6.96 -14.41
C SER A 144 -14.90 -7.01 -14.13
N SER A 145 -15.54 -5.85 -14.16
CA SER A 145 -16.98 -5.70 -14.02
C SER A 145 -17.54 -4.94 -15.22
N VAL A 146 -18.79 -5.22 -15.58
CA VAL A 146 -19.50 -4.42 -16.61
C VAL A 146 -19.67 -2.95 -16.23
N PHE A 147 -19.46 -2.61 -14.96
CA PHE A 147 -19.55 -1.26 -14.42
C PHE A 147 -18.22 -0.52 -14.39
N ASP A 148 -17.11 -1.22 -14.69
CA ASP A 148 -15.78 -0.63 -14.69
C ASP A 148 -15.66 0.43 -15.81
N LYS A 149 -14.92 1.48 -15.50
CA LYS A 149 -14.55 2.46 -16.52
C LYS A 149 -13.56 1.80 -17.49
N LYS A 150 -13.87 1.88 -18.78
CA LYS A 150 -12.94 1.42 -19.80
C LYS A 150 -11.63 2.20 -19.71
N LEU A 151 -10.51 1.50 -19.77
CA LEU A 151 -9.21 2.12 -19.92
C LEU A 151 -9.18 2.91 -21.25
N GLN A 152 -8.51 4.06 -21.23
CA GLN A 152 -8.41 4.91 -22.45
C GLN A 152 -7.44 4.30 -23.46
N ASP A 153 -6.44 3.55 -23.00
CA ASP A 153 -5.46 2.89 -23.84
C ASP A 153 -5.95 1.52 -24.31
N VAL A 154 -5.53 1.13 -25.49
CA VAL A 154 -5.82 -0.20 -26.05
C VAL A 154 -4.96 -1.21 -25.29
N TYR A 155 -5.57 -1.95 -24.39
CA TYR A 155 -4.92 -3.06 -23.71
C TYR A 155 -5.09 -4.33 -24.54
N THR A 156 -3.98 -4.96 -24.90
CA THR A 156 -3.98 -6.25 -25.57
C THR A 156 -3.78 -7.34 -24.54
N ILE A 157 -4.76 -8.23 -24.40
CA ILE A 157 -4.69 -9.36 -23.48
C ILE A 157 -3.60 -10.31 -23.95
N ALA A 158 -2.66 -10.64 -23.07
CA ALA A 158 -1.60 -11.59 -23.35
C ALA A 158 -2.12 -13.04 -23.38
N SER A 159 -1.38 -13.96 -23.99
CA SER A 159 -1.81 -15.36 -24.15
C SER A 159 -2.00 -16.13 -22.83
N TYR A 160 -1.37 -15.65 -21.77
CA TYR A 160 -1.45 -16.19 -20.40
C TYR A 160 -2.46 -15.44 -19.52
N GLU A 161 -3.17 -14.46 -20.07
CA GLU A 161 -4.17 -13.67 -19.36
C GLU A 161 -5.59 -14.11 -19.79
N LYS A 162 -6.50 -14.09 -18.81
CA LYS A 162 -7.94 -14.34 -19.03
C LYS A 162 -8.74 -13.31 -18.25
N ILE A 163 -9.81 -12.80 -18.85
CA ILE A 163 -10.74 -11.94 -18.13
C ILE A 163 -11.71 -12.81 -17.34
N ILE A 164 -11.95 -12.45 -16.09
CA ILE A 164 -13.05 -13.00 -15.27
C ILE A 164 -13.98 -11.86 -14.86
N GLN A 165 -15.26 -11.97 -15.21
CA GLN A 165 -16.28 -11.03 -14.76
C GLN A 165 -16.66 -11.34 -13.33
N VAL A 166 -16.42 -10.42 -12.42
CA VAL A 166 -16.75 -10.53 -10.99
C VAL A 166 -18.11 -9.89 -10.68
N GLY A 167 -18.82 -10.41 -9.69
CA GLY A 167 -20.18 -10.00 -9.38
C GLY A 167 -21.17 -10.30 -10.51
N ALA A 168 -20.89 -11.32 -11.30
CA ALA A 168 -21.67 -11.61 -12.51
C ALA A 168 -23.13 -11.99 -12.23
N VAL A 169 -23.46 -12.47 -11.03
CA VAL A 169 -24.85 -12.75 -10.61
C VAL A 169 -25.68 -11.46 -10.42
N LEU A 170 -25.04 -10.34 -10.21
CA LEU A 170 -25.72 -9.06 -9.92
C LEU A 170 -26.22 -8.33 -11.18
N THR A 171 -25.96 -8.88 -12.37
CA THR A 171 -26.35 -8.28 -13.65
C THR A 171 -26.51 -9.32 -14.75
N ASP A 172 -27.46 -9.07 -15.67
CA ASP A 172 -27.61 -9.89 -16.88
C ASP A 172 -26.62 -9.51 -18.00
N LYS A 173 -25.88 -8.42 -17.81
CA LYS A 173 -24.87 -7.98 -18.79
C LYS A 173 -23.60 -8.79 -18.66
N ARG A 174 -22.96 -9.05 -19.82
CA ARG A 174 -21.65 -9.70 -19.91
C ARG A 174 -20.65 -8.77 -20.60
N ILE A 175 -19.38 -8.87 -20.20
CA ILE A 175 -18.27 -8.12 -20.82
C ILE A 175 -18.05 -8.59 -22.26
N SER A 176 -18.13 -9.90 -22.48
CA SER A 176 -18.12 -10.56 -23.79
C SER A 176 -18.90 -11.89 -23.71
N GLU A 177 -19.17 -12.50 -24.86
CA GLU A 177 -19.94 -13.78 -24.92
C GLU A 177 -19.17 -14.93 -24.24
N ASP A 178 -17.83 -14.96 -24.37
CA ASP A 178 -16.97 -16.02 -23.88
C ASP A 178 -16.25 -15.67 -22.55
N VAL A 179 -16.69 -14.61 -21.84
CA VAL A 179 -16.03 -14.21 -20.60
C VAL A 179 -16.29 -15.24 -19.50
N LEU A 180 -15.23 -15.58 -18.75
CA LEU A 180 -15.40 -16.32 -17.50
C LEU A 180 -16.21 -15.52 -16.51
N VAL A 181 -17.07 -16.17 -15.75
CA VAL A 181 -17.94 -15.54 -14.76
C VAL A 181 -17.77 -16.19 -13.40
N ASP A 182 -17.77 -15.38 -12.35
CA ASP A 182 -17.60 -15.84 -10.97
C ASP A 182 -18.90 -16.37 -10.33
N CYS A 183 -19.98 -16.54 -11.11
CA CYS A 183 -21.29 -16.94 -10.60
C CYS A 183 -21.68 -18.40 -10.91
N GLU A 184 -20.80 -19.18 -11.52
CA GLU A 184 -21.05 -20.60 -11.83
C GLU A 184 -20.51 -21.50 -10.71
N GLY A 185 -21.19 -22.62 -10.46
CA GLY A 185 -20.79 -23.61 -9.46
C GLY A 185 -20.73 -23.06 -8.03
N ASP A 186 -19.75 -23.50 -7.24
CA ASP A 186 -19.51 -23.02 -5.87
C ASP A 186 -18.92 -21.61 -5.92
N ASN A 187 -19.69 -20.60 -5.51
CA ASN A 187 -19.34 -19.20 -5.66
C ASN A 187 -19.92 -18.32 -4.54
N ILE A 188 -19.43 -17.08 -4.47
CA ILE A 188 -19.91 -16.01 -3.59
C ILE A 188 -20.16 -14.71 -4.40
N SER A 189 -20.51 -14.82 -5.67
CA SER A 189 -20.69 -13.70 -6.60
C SER A 189 -21.73 -12.70 -6.14
N ASP A 190 -22.76 -13.15 -5.41
CA ASP A 190 -23.80 -12.31 -4.79
C ASP A 190 -23.26 -11.34 -3.74
N ARG A 191 -22.08 -11.63 -3.18
CA ARG A 191 -21.40 -10.80 -2.18
C ARG A 191 -20.37 -9.83 -2.76
N ASN A 192 -20.33 -9.67 -4.06
CA ASN A 192 -19.34 -8.82 -4.73
C ASN A 192 -19.35 -7.37 -4.24
N GLN A 193 -20.50 -6.82 -3.86
CA GLN A 193 -20.58 -5.46 -3.27
C GLN A 193 -19.79 -5.31 -1.95
N GLN A 194 -19.51 -6.42 -1.25
CA GLN A 194 -18.77 -6.44 0.01
C GLN A 194 -17.31 -6.85 -0.19
N TYR A 195 -17.06 -7.76 -1.10
CA TYR A 195 -15.77 -8.43 -1.26
C TYR A 195 -15.03 -8.07 -2.56
N CYS A 196 -15.66 -7.29 -3.45
CA CYS A 196 -15.08 -6.83 -4.71
C CYS A 196 -14.45 -8.00 -5.50
N GLU A 197 -13.22 -7.84 -5.95
CA GLU A 197 -12.45 -8.84 -6.70
C GLU A 197 -12.22 -10.17 -5.96
N LEU A 198 -12.39 -10.19 -4.64
CA LEU A 198 -12.24 -11.43 -3.85
C LEU A 198 -13.27 -12.49 -4.21
N THR A 199 -14.42 -12.13 -4.80
CA THR A 199 -15.38 -13.11 -5.32
C THR A 199 -14.81 -13.89 -6.49
N GLY A 200 -14.00 -13.25 -7.34
CA GLY A 200 -13.22 -13.89 -8.39
C GLY A 200 -12.14 -14.82 -7.82
N ILE A 201 -11.39 -14.37 -6.80
CA ILE A 201 -10.38 -15.22 -6.14
C ILE A 201 -11.02 -16.48 -5.56
N TYR A 202 -12.17 -16.35 -4.89
CA TYR A 202 -12.90 -17.50 -4.36
C TYR A 202 -13.28 -18.49 -5.47
N TRP A 203 -13.83 -17.97 -6.58
CA TRP A 203 -14.22 -18.80 -7.71
C TRP A 203 -13.00 -19.48 -8.35
N LEU A 204 -11.90 -18.79 -8.56
CA LEU A 204 -10.66 -19.35 -9.09
C LEU A 204 -10.13 -20.48 -8.20
N TRP A 205 -10.12 -20.28 -6.88
CA TRP A 205 -9.74 -21.32 -5.92
C TRP A 205 -10.58 -22.58 -6.03
N LYS A 206 -11.87 -22.46 -6.35
CA LYS A 206 -12.79 -23.60 -6.43
C LYS A 206 -12.76 -24.31 -7.78
N HIS A 207 -12.44 -23.61 -8.86
CA HIS A 207 -12.71 -24.10 -10.22
C HIS A 207 -11.47 -24.19 -11.11
N VAL A 208 -10.32 -23.67 -10.69
CA VAL A 208 -9.09 -23.64 -11.48
C VAL A 208 -8.03 -24.52 -10.82
N ASN A 209 -7.34 -25.34 -11.63
CA ASN A 209 -6.30 -26.25 -11.17
C ASN A 209 -4.93 -25.91 -11.77
N ASP A 210 -4.70 -24.66 -12.16
CA ASP A 210 -3.37 -24.22 -12.59
C ASP A 210 -2.39 -24.27 -11.41
N ASP A 211 -1.12 -24.57 -11.68
CA ASP A 211 -0.05 -24.60 -10.67
C ASP A 211 0.16 -23.22 -10.05
N TYR A 212 0.00 -22.16 -10.89
CA TYR A 212 0.10 -20.77 -10.46
C TYR A 212 -1.07 -19.95 -11.02
N ILE A 213 -1.74 -19.24 -10.14
CA ILE A 213 -2.84 -18.33 -10.47
C ILE A 213 -2.47 -16.92 -9.99
N GLY A 214 -2.47 -15.94 -10.90
CA GLY A 214 -2.40 -14.51 -10.61
C GLY A 214 -3.79 -13.85 -10.73
N LEU A 215 -4.05 -12.80 -9.95
CA LEU A 215 -5.20 -11.91 -10.09
C LEU A 215 -4.73 -10.46 -10.02
#